data_5a23141f7dc46a1a88dce09c3d0cffb3
#
_entry.id   5a23141f7dc46a1a88dce09c3d0cffb3
#
_cell.length_a   1.000
_cell.length_b   1.000
_cell.length_c   1.000
_cell.angle_alpha   90.00
_cell.angle_beta   90.00
_cell.angle_gamma   90.00
#
_symmetry.space_group_name_H-M   'P 1'
#
loop_
_entity.id
_entity.type
_entity.pdbx_description
1 polymer ?
#
loop_
_entity_poly.entity_id
_entity_poly.type
_entity_poly.pdbx_seq_one_letter_code
_entity_poly.pdbx_strand_id
1 'polypeptide(L)'
;MEQILPRKGWAAVYCRLSREDEDKTARESESIRNQRELLLNWAQAHGYRVYRVYIDEDYSGIDRGRPGFNAMLADAQAGKFEVILAKTQSRFTRDMELVERYLHGLFPEWGVRFIAVLDHVDTQDPAGKKARQINGLINEWYLEDLSTNVRSVLDHKRKEGLFIGSFARYGYCKDPNAKGKLIIDSEAAEVVRRIFSMALSGIGAHKIARILNDEKVPSPTAYKQQHGIHYHIAAKNPNADLWSSPTVYQMLHNQLYVGDMVQGRHKKVSYKSEKTIWLPQSQWIVVENTHEAIIDRGTFETVQMMLKERTRSGGKGTIHPLAKKVVCGCCGSYMEQTGR
;
A
#
# COMPACT_ATOMS: atom_id res chain seq x y z
N MET A 1 26.06 23.67 25.48
CA MET A 1 25.88 23.50 24.04
C MET A 1 25.89 24.89 23.43
N GLU A 2 26.92 25.24 22.66
CA GLU A 2 26.96 26.49 21.91
C GLU A 2 25.79 26.52 20.92
N GLN A 3 25.01 27.58 20.98
CA GLN A 3 23.91 27.82 20.05
C GLN A 3 24.52 28.14 18.67
N ILE A 4 24.40 27.21 17.73
CA ILE A 4 24.84 27.44 16.32
C ILE A 4 23.85 28.42 15.71
N LEU A 5 24.29 29.70 15.54
CA LEU A 5 23.46 30.72 14.90
C LEU A 5 23.36 30.45 13.37
N PRO A 6 22.17 30.60 12.78
CA PRO A 6 21.97 30.39 11.37
C PRO A 6 22.72 31.41 10.51
N ARG A 7 23.13 31.00 9.31
CA ARG A 7 23.86 31.85 8.39
C ARG A 7 22.93 32.89 7.76
N LYS A 8 23.11 34.15 8.17
CA LYS A 8 22.29 35.29 7.71
C LYS A 8 22.33 35.48 6.20
N GLY A 9 21.19 35.85 5.61
CA GLY A 9 21.04 36.08 4.16
C GLY A 9 21.01 34.82 3.31
N TRP A 10 20.93 33.63 3.89
CA TRP A 10 20.86 32.38 3.17
C TRP A 10 19.50 31.68 3.36
N ALA A 11 18.94 31.18 2.24
CA ALA A 11 17.67 30.47 2.23
C ALA A 11 17.82 29.05 1.65
N ALA A 12 17.07 28.11 2.21
CA ALA A 12 16.83 26.81 1.62
C ALA A 12 15.51 26.83 0.84
N VAL A 13 15.47 26.21 -0.31
CA VAL A 13 14.25 26.04 -1.12
C VAL A 13 13.81 24.60 -1.03
N TYR A 14 12.53 24.37 -0.69
CA TYR A 14 11.95 23.04 -0.62
C TYR A 14 10.80 22.89 -1.62
N CYS A 15 10.93 21.87 -2.49
CA CYS A 15 9.94 21.52 -3.50
C CYS A 15 9.48 20.07 -3.30
N ARG A 16 8.18 19.82 -3.42
CA ARG A 16 7.61 18.48 -3.33
C ARG A 16 6.52 18.24 -4.35
N LEU A 17 6.62 17.11 -5.05
CA LEU A 17 5.54 16.59 -5.86
C LEU A 17 4.58 15.77 -5.01
N SER A 18 3.30 15.80 -5.32
CA SER A 18 2.29 14.95 -4.68
C SER A 18 1.97 13.78 -5.59
N ARG A 19 1.84 12.56 -5.04
CA ARG A 19 1.34 11.40 -5.80
C ARG A 19 -0.05 11.59 -6.41
N GLU A 20 -0.81 12.56 -5.92
CA GLU A 20 -2.13 12.92 -6.47
C GLU A 20 -2.04 13.62 -7.84
N ASP A 21 -0.83 14.11 -8.20
CA ASP A 21 -0.55 14.76 -9.49
C ASP A 21 -0.02 13.75 -10.55
N GLU A 22 0.01 12.44 -10.24
CA GLU A 22 0.69 11.36 -11.01
C GLU A 22 0.04 11.00 -12.36
N ASP A 23 -1.10 11.56 -12.74
CA ASP A 23 -1.78 11.16 -14.00
C ASP A 23 -1.08 11.60 -15.30
N LYS A 24 0.14 12.21 -15.24
CA LYS A 24 0.81 12.71 -16.47
C LYS A 24 2.35 12.76 -16.30
N THR A 25 3.04 11.75 -16.75
CA THR A 25 4.50 11.59 -16.77
C THR A 25 5.32 12.76 -17.36
N ALA A 26 4.72 13.61 -18.20
CA ALA A 26 5.36 14.81 -18.76
C ALA A 26 5.11 16.10 -17.95
N ARG A 27 4.10 16.12 -17.06
CA ARG A 27 3.75 17.31 -16.26
C ARG A 27 4.41 17.33 -14.88
N GLU A 28 4.95 16.23 -14.40
CA GLU A 28 5.56 16.10 -13.07
C GLU A 28 6.85 16.91 -12.96
N SER A 29 7.77 16.77 -13.91
CA SER A 29 8.98 17.58 -13.95
C SER A 29 8.69 19.07 -14.10
N GLU A 30 7.60 19.42 -14.79
CA GLU A 30 7.15 20.80 -14.97
C GLU A 30 6.59 21.40 -13.67
N SER A 31 5.85 20.63 -12.86
CA SER A 31 5.34 21.12 -11.57
C SER A 31 6.45 21.43 -10.56
N ILE A 32 7.46 20.58 -10.44
CA ILE A 32 8.63 20.85 -9.56
C ILE A 32 9.44 22.01 -10.10
N ARG A 33 9.64 22.06 -11.42
CA ARG A 33 10.34 23.14 -12.09
C ARG A 33 9.67 24.49 -11.83
N ASN A 34 8.34 24.57 -11.97
CA ASN A 34 7.55 25.78 -11.70
C ASN A 34 7.63 26.19 -10.22
N GLN A 35 7.59 25.22 -9.28
CA GLN A 35 7.77 25.51 -7.85
C GLN A 35 9.15 26.09 -7.59
N ARG A 36 10.20 25.46 -8.15
CA ARG A 36 11.58 25.90 -8.00
C ARG A 36 11.80 27.30 -8.54
N GLU A 37 11.34 27.59 -9.75
CA GLU A 37 11.48 28.91 -10.39
C GLU A 37 10.78 30.01 -9.56
N LEU A 38 9.56 29.76 -9.12
CA LEU A 38 8.81 30.69 -8.26
C LEU A 38 9.58 31.01 -6.98
N LEU A 39 10.14 30.00 -6.30
CA LEU A 39 10.83 30.18 -5.02
C LEU A 39 12.23 30.83 -5.21
N LEU A 40 12.93 30.51 -6.28
CA LEU A 40 14.20 31.16 -6.63
C LEU A 40 14.00 32.65 -6.93
N ASN A 41 12.99 32.98 -7.73
CA ASN A 41 12.66 34.37 -8.05
C ASN A 41 12.24 35.15 -6.79
N TRP A 42 11.45 34.52 -5.90
CA TRP A 42 11.09 35.11 -4.63
C TRP A 42 12.30 35.36 -3.73
N ALA A 43 13.20 34.39 -3.60
CA ALA A 43 14.44 34.52 -2.83
C ALA A 43 15.30 35.69 -3.34
N GLN A 44 15.48 35.77 -4.68
CA GLN A 44 16.24 36.85 -5.31
C GLN A 44 15.60 38.23 -5.08
N ALA A 45 14.28 38.35 -5.25
CA ALA A 45 13.55 39.59 -5.04
C ALA A 45 13.63 40.12 -3.59
N HIS A 46 13.82 39.20 -2.61
CA HIS A 46 13.94 39.53 -1.20
C HIS A 46 15.39 39.53 -0.67
N GLY A 47 16.38 39.44 -1.57
CA GLY A 47 17.80 39.58 -1.22
C GLY A 47 18.42 38.33 -0.54
N TYR A 48 17.77 37.17 -0.62
CA TYR A 48 18.31 35.92 -0.09
C TYR A 48 19.20 35.21 -1.10
N ARG A 49 20.33 34.69 -0.60
CA ARG A 49 21.16 33.74 -1.36
C ARG A 49 20.65 32.31 -1.12
N VAL A 50 20.47 31.54 -2.18
CA VAL A 50 19.99 30.16 -2.03
C VAL A 50 21.16 29.24 -1.68
N TYR A 51 21.08 28.63 -0.52
CA TYR A 51 22.05 27.63 -0.05
C TYR A 51 21.93 26.34 -0.86
N ARG A 52 20.69 25.79 -0.93
CA ARG A 52 20.39 24.55 -1.62
C ARG A 52 18.90 24.45 -1.93
N VAL A 53 18.59 23.74 -3.05
CA VAL A 53 17.23 23.30 -3.37
C VAL A 53 17.09 21.83 -2.97
N TYR A 54 16.11 21.55 -2.14
CA TYR A 54 15.76 20.19 -1.70
C TYR A 54 14.50 19.75 -2.41
N ILE A 55 14.50 18.55 -2.96
CA ILE A 55 13.41 18.04 -3.78
C ILE A 55 13.04 16.65 -3.28
N ASP A 56 11.73 16.41 -3.11
CA ASP A 56 11.16 15.10 -2.86
C ASP A 56 10.10 14.82 -3.94
N GLU A 57 10.41 13.90 -4.83
CA GLU A 57 9.51 13.33 -5.83
C GLU A 57 8.88 12.06 -5.25
N ASP A 58 7.61 11.78 -5.56
CA ASP A 58 6.87 10.57 -5.14
C ASP A 58 6.58 10.43 -3.63
N TYR A 59 6.72 11.50 -2.86
CA TYR A 59 6.44 11.48 -1.43
C TYR A 59 5.18 12.27 -1.07
N SER A 60 4.32 11.68 -0.23
CA SER A 60 3.20 12.38 0.38
C SER A 60 3.65 13.41 1.43
N GLY A 61 2.85 14.45 1.66
CA GLY A 61 3.09 15.41 2.74
C GLY A 61 3.01 14.83 4.16
N ILE A 62 2.50 13.59 4.30
CA ILE A 62 2.41 12.84 5.56
C ILE A 62 3.60 11.88 5.72
N ASP A 63 4.32 11.58 4.63
CA ASP A 63 5.44 10.64 4.65
C ASP A 63 6.60 11.21 5.45
N ARG A 64 7.15 10.44 6.37
CA ARG A 64 8.32 10.78 7.20
C ARG A 64 9.64 10.34 6.58
N GLY A 65 9.60 9.48 5.56
CA GLY A 65 10.78 8.94 4.87
C GLY A 65 11.33 9.83 3.75
N ARG A 66 11.00 11.13 3.67
CA ARG A 66 11.39 12.08 2.62
C ARG A 66 12.87 12.45 2.71
N PRO A 67 13.74 12.00 1.76
CA PRO A 67 15.18 12.23 1.85
C PRO A 67 15.55 13.72 1.78
N GLY A 68 14.94 14.47 0.85
CA GLY A 68 15.16 15.91 0.70
C GLY A 68 14.74 16.70 1.92
N PHE A 69 13.58 16.38 2.49
CA PHE A 69 13.07 16.99 3.71
C PHE A 69 14.01 16.73 4.91
N ASN A 70 14.43 15.49 5.10
CA ASN A 70 15.32 15.13 6.22
C ASN A 70 16.71 15.76 6.07
N ALA A 71 17.25 15.85 4.86
CA ALA A 71 18.50 16.55 4.57
C ALA A 71 18.37 18.06 4.87
N MET A 72 17.26 18.69 4.48
CA MET A 72 16.98 20.09 4.78
C MET A 72 16.90 20.33 6.29
N LEU A 73 16.24 19.47 7.05
CA LEU A 73 16.16 19.58 8.51
C LEU A 73 17.52 19.44 9.18
N ALA A 74 18.37 18.51 8.72
CA ALA A 74 19.74 18.35 9.22
C ALA A 74 20.60 19.60 8.96
N ASP A 75 20.48 20.18 7.76
CA ASP A 75 21.20 21.41 7.40
C ASP A 75 20.66 22.64 8.15
N ALA A 76 19.34 22.70 8.43
CA ALA A 76 18.71 23.71 9.27
C ALA A 76 19.25 23.67 10.72
N GLN A 77 19.28 22.48 11.31
CA GLN A 77 19.84 22.25 12.63
C GLN A 77 21.32 22.61 12.72
N ALA A 78 22.07 22.40 11.64
CA ALA A 78 23.49 22.77 11.52
C ALA A 78 23.70 24.27 11.21
N GLY A 79 22.65 25.10 11.17
CA GLY A 79 22.74 26.54 10.95
C GLY A 79 23.23 26.97 9.56
N LYS A 80 23.00 26.15 8.52
CA LYS A 80 23.46 26.43 7.15
C LYS A 80 22.74 27.59 6.48
N PHE A 81 21.53 27.90 6.91
CA PHE A 81 20.67 28.97 6.38
C PHE A 81 19.70 29.45 7.48
N GLU A 82 19.15 30.64 7.29
CA GLU A 82 18.21 31.24 8.24
C GLU A 82 16.75 31.16 7.77
N VAL A 83 16.48 30.83 6.51
CA VAL A 83 15.14 30.81 5.93
C VAL A 83 14.89 29.52 5.17
N ILE A 84 13.71 28.93 5.36
CA ILE A 84 13.17 27.86 4.51
C ILE A 84 12.03 28.43 3.69
N LEU A 85 12.08 28.27 2.36
CA LEU A 85 11.07 28.69 1.41
C LEU A 85 10.32 27.47 0.87
N ALA A 86 9.00 27.51 0.94
CA ALA A 86 8.11 26.55 0.29
C ALA A 86 7.01 27.28 -0.49
N LYS A 87 6.44 26.64 -1.53
CA LYS A 87 5.33 27.20 -2.30
C LYS A 87 4.11 27.43 -1.41
N THR A 88 3.71 26.39 -0.67
CA THR A 88 2.60 26.39 0.31
C THR A 88 3.00 25.62 1.55
N GLN A 89 2.31 25.83 2.67
CA GLN A 89 2.51 25.05 3.90
C GLN A 89 2.24 23.57 3.65
N SER A 90 1.27 23.22 2.82
CA SER A 90 0.94 21.84 2.45
C SER A 90 2.06 21.13 1.66
N ARG A 91 2.93 21.88 0.94
CA ARG A 91 4.12 21.31 0.28
C ARG A 91 5.20 20.97 1.30
N PHE A 92 5.33 21.75 2.36
CA PHE A 92 6.21 21.44 3.49
C PHE A 92 5.68 20.22 4.26
N THR A 93 4.47 20.32 4.80
CA THR A 93 3.78 19.19 5.46
C THR A 93 2.27 19.37 5.49
N ARG A 94 1.53 18.26 5.49
CA ARG A 94 0.09 18.18 5.75
C ARG A 94 -0.20 17.58 7.14
N ASP A 95 0.85 17.20 7.88
CA ASP A 95 0.75 16.62 9.22
C ASP A 95 0.85 17.71 10.27
N MET A 96 -0.20 17.89 11.07
CA MET A 96 -0.28 18.89 12.11
C MET A 96 0.78 18.69 13.20
N GLU A 97 1.15 17.45 13.50
CA GLU A 97 2.24 17.14 14.44
C GLU A 97 3.57 17.75 13.95
N LEU A 98 3.87 17.63 12.65
CA LEU A 98 5.09 18.20 12.07
C LEU A 98 5.03 19.72 11.99
N VAL A 99 3.85 20.32 11.78
CA VAL A 99 3.66 21.78 11.84
C VAL A 99 4.02 22.28 13.25
N GLU A 100 3.42 21.72 14.29
CA GLU A 100 3.70 22.12 15.67
C GLU A 100 5.16 21.88 16.05
N ARG A 101 5.69 20.71 15.72
CA ARG A 101 7.06 20.31 16.04
C ARG A 101 8.11 21.22 15.40
N TYR A 102 7.98 21.52 14.11
CA TYR A 102 9.01 22.27 13.37
C TYR A 102 8.72 23.75 13.31
N LEU A 103 7.54 24.17 12.85
CA LEU A 103 7.26 25.59 12.64
C LEU A 103 7.11 26.36 13.96
N HIS A 104 6.54 25.73 14.98
CA HIS A 104 6.29 26.36 16.28
C HIS A 104 7.29 25.97 17.39
N GLY A 105 8.00 24.84 17.21
CA GLY A 105 9.01 24.35 18.14
C GLY A 105 10.43 24.56 17.64
N LEU A 106 10.96 23.61 16.87
CA LEU A 106 12.39 23.51 16.54
C LEU A 106 12.93 24.65 15.67
N PHE A 107 12.17 25.17 14.71
CA PHE A 107 12.66 26.27 13.86
C PHE A 107 12.93 27.55 14.64
N PRO A 108 12.03 28.01 15.56
CA PRO A 108 12.36 29.08 16.46
C PRO A 108 13.61 28.83 17.33
N GLU A 109 13.79 27.60 17.83
CA GLU A 109 14.98 27.23 18.62
C GLU A 109 16.26 27.27 17.78
N TRP A 110 16.20 26.89 16.52
CA TRP A 110 17.33 26.92 15.58
C TRP A 110 17.55 28.30 14.95
N GLY A 111 16.68 29.29 15.25
CA GLY A 111 16.69 30.60 14.62
C GLY A 111 16.32 30.58 13.14
N VAL A 112 15.59 29.56 12.68
CA VAL A 112 15.19 29.38 11.28
C VAL A 112 13.76 29.91 11.08
N ARG A 113 13.59 30.76 10.06
CA ARG A 113 12.30 31.29 9.62
C ARG A 113 11.73 30.41 8.51
N PHE A 114 10.46 30.09 8.57
CA PHE A 114 9.75 29.40 7.48
C PHE A 114 8.79 30.34 6.77
N ILE A 115 8.82 30.34 5.44
CA ILE A 115 7.94 31.14 4.59
C ILE A 115 7.27 30.25 3.54
N ALA A 116 5.93 30.25 3.53
CA ALA A 116 5.13 29.69 2.44
C ALA A 116 4.59 30.81 1.55
N VAL A 117 5.14 30.94 0.36
CA VAL A 117 5.01 32.13 -0.47
C VAL A 117 3.57 32.39 -0.90
N LEU A 118 2.84 31.34 -1.38
CA LEU A 118 1.46 31.50 -1.84
C LEU A 118 0.42 31.55 -0.71
N ASP A 119 0.72 30.93 0.43
CA ASP A 119 -0.18 30.96 1.59
C ASP A 119 0.01 32.21 2.43
N HIS A 120 0.97 33.07 2.08
CA HIS A 120 1.37 34.23 2.87
C HIS A 120 1.70 33.89 4.33
N VAL A 121 2.25 32.67 4.55
CA VAL A 121 2.64 32.17 5.85
C VAL A 121 4.08 32.56 6.12
N ASP A 122 4.31 33.21 7.27
CA ASP A 122 5.62 33.62 7.76
C ASP A 122 5.73 33.35 9.27
N THR A 123 6.72 32.56 9.68
CA THR A 123 6.90 32.25 11.10
C THR A 123 7.46 33.42 11.91
N GLN A 124 7.99 34.46 11.28
CA GLN A 124 8.43 35.67 11.95
C GLN A 124 7.26 36.56 12.36
N ASP A 125 6.08 36.40 11.73
CA ASP A 125 4.86 37.09 12.14
C ASP A 125 4.18 36.33 13.30
N PRO A 126 4.16 36.89 14.54
CA PRO A 126 3.51 36.25 15.69
C PRO A 126 1.98 36.15 15.51
N ALA A 127 1.37 37.13 14.82
CA ALA A 127 -0.08 37.14 14.57
C ALA A 127 -0.50 35.99 13.64
N GLY A 128 0.38 35.57 12.74
CA GLY A 128 0.16 34.47 11.79
C GLY A 128 0.13 33.08 12.43
N LYS A 129 0.48 32.89 13.72
CA LYS A 129 0.51 31.56 14.37
C LYS A 129 -0.85 30.85 14.29
N LYS A 130 -1.93 31.56 14.64
CA LYS A 130 -3.29 30.98 14.58
C LYS A 130 -3.69 30.60 13.15
N ALA A 131 -3.34 31.46 12.18
CA ALA A 131 -3.61 31.17 10.76
C ALA A 131 -2.86 29.91 10.28
N ARG A 132 -1.59 29.74 10.67
CA ARG A 132 -0.80 28.53 10.36
C ARG A 132 -1.42 27.26 10.97
N GLN A 133 -1.91 27.32 12.21
CA GLN A 133 -2.60 26.21 12.86
C GLN A 133 -3.92 25.89 12.15
N ILE A 134 -4.71 26.89 11.79
CA ILE A 134 -5.96 26.71 11.02
C ILE A 134 -5.66 26.09 9.65
N ASN A 135 -4.65 26.56 8.94
CA ASN A 135 -4.24 25.96 7.66
C ASN A 135 -3.81 24.50 7.80
N GLY A 136 -3.10 24.17 8.89
CA GLY A 136 -2.76 22.80 9.22
C GLY A 136 -3.99 21.91 9.44
N LEU A 137 -4.96 22.38 10.20
CA LEU A 137 -6.23 21.69 10.46
C LEU A 137 -7.06 21.53 9.17
N ILE A 138 -7.17 22.56 8.36
CA ILE A 138 -7.88 22.49 7.07
C ILE A 138 -7.25 21.44 6.15
N ASN A 139 -5.92 21.39 6.08
CA ASN A 139 -5.21 20.39 5.29
C ASN A 139 -5.45 18.96 5.81
N GLU A 140 -5.53 18.77 7.13
CA GLU A 140 -5.82 17.48 7.75
C GLU A 140 -7.28 17.05 7.47
N TRP A 141 -8.25 17.94 7.67
CA TRP A 141 -9.66 17.68 7.36
C TRP A 141 -9.87 17.34 5.89
N TYR A 142 -9.21 18.06 4.97
CA TYR A 142 -9.28 17.75 3.54
C TYR A 142 -8.84 16.30 3.25
N LEU A 143 -7.76 15.83 3.87
CA LEU A 143 -7.30 14.45 3.68
C LEU A 143 -8.27 13.42 4.28
N GLU A 144 -8.88 13.73 5.43
CA GLU A 144 -9.87 12.88 6.06
C GLU A 144 -11.14 12.76 5.21
N ASP A 145 -11.64 13.90 4.73
CA ASP A 145 -12.79 13.96 3.84
C ASP A 145 -12.53 13.23 2.51
N LEU A 146 -11.37 13.44 1.92
CA LEU A 146 -10.96 12.74 0.70
C LEU A 146 -10.92 11.22 0.94
N SER A 147 -10.32 10.78 2.04
CA SER A 147 -10.28 9.36 2.41
C SER A 147 -11.68 8.78 2.61
N THR A 148 -12.57 9.51 3.24
CA THR A 148 -13.95 9.11 3.49
C THR A 148 -14.74 9.02 2.19
N ASN A 149 -14.61 10.01 1.32
CA ASN A 149 -15.25 10.03 0.01
C ASN A 149 -14.79 8.88 -0.87
N VAL A 150 -13.47 8.64 -0.96
CA VAL A 150 -12.92 7.51 -1.73
C VAL A 150 -13.43 6.17 -1.19
N ARG A 151 -13.46 5.99 0.14
CA ARG A 151 -14.01 4.77 0.76
C ARG A 151 -15.48 4.58 0.44
N SER A 152 -16.27 5.64 0.54
CA SER A 152 -17.71 5.60 0.22
C SER A 152 -17.95 5.18 -1.23
N VAL A 153 -17.23 5.76 -2.19
CA VAL A 153 -17.31 5.39 -3.61
C VAL A 153 -16.88 3.93 -3.85
N LEU A 154 -15.80 3.49 -3.20
CA LEU A 154 -15.35 2.11 -3.33
C LEU A 154 -16.34 1.12 -2.70
N ASP A 155 -16.94 1.46 -1.58
CA ASP A 155 -17.95 0.61 -0.92
C ASP A 155 -19.24 0.55 -1.73
N HIS A 156 -19.64 1.65 -2.35
CA HIS A 156 -20.76 1.66 -3.30
C HIS A 156 -20.48 0.71 -4.47
N LYS A 157 -19.34 0.82 -5.13
CA LYS A 157 -18.93 -0.08 -6.21
C LYS A 157 -18.89 -1.54 -5.79
N ARG A 158 -18.42 -1.85 -4.56
CA ARG A 158 -18.44 -3.22 -4.02
C ARG A 158 -19.85 -3.76 -3.88
N LYS A 159 -20.78 -2.94 -3.36
CA LYS A 159 -22.21 -3.30 -3.20
C LYS A 159 -22.90 -3.51 -4.55
N GLU A 160 -22.47 -2.82 -5.59
CA GLU A 160 -22.94 -3.04 -6.97
C GLU A 160 -22.31 -4.28 -7.63
N GLY A 161 -21.44 -5.01 -6.93
CA GLY A 161 -20.73 -6.17 -7.48
C GLY A 161 -19.64 -5.83 -8.50
N LEU A 162 -19.18 -4.58 -8.54
CA LEU A 162 -18.11 -4.18 -9.45
C LEU A 162 -16.75 -4.59 -8.88
N PHE A 163 -15.89 -5.10 -9.73
CA PHE A 163 -14.52 -5.43 -9.37
C PHE A 163 -13.66 -4.17 -9.27
N ILE A 164 -13.11 -3.91 -8.07
CA ILE A 164 -12.29 -2.72 -7.81
C ILE A 164 -10.78 -3.00 -7.73
N GLY A 165 -10.36 -4.26 -7.86
CA GLY A 165 -8.96 -4.63 -7.77
C GLY A 165 -8.13 -4.12 -8.95
N SER A 166 -6.82 -3.87 -8.71
CA SER A 166 -5.89 -3.45 -9.76
C SER A 166 -5.73 -4.52 -10.84
N PHE A 167 -5.66 -5.79 -10.47
CA PHE A 167 -5.52 -6.93 -11.38
C PHE A 167 -6.66 -7.93 -11.19
N ALA A 168 -7.20 -8.43 -12.28
CA ALA A 168 -8.16 -9.54 -12.25
C ALA A 168 -7.51 -10.80 -11.65
N ARG A 169 -8.34 -11.69 -11.10
CA ARG A 169 -7.88 -13.00 -10.64
C ARG A 169 -7.60 -13.92 -11.82
N TYR A 170 -6.63 -14.82 -11.66
CA TYR A 170 -6.29 -15.83 -12.67
C TYR A 170 -7.54 -16.58 -13.14
N GLY A 171 -7.74 -16.74 -14.44
CA GLY A 171 -8.96 -17.23 -15.05
C GLY A 171 -9.93 -16.14 -15.54
N TYR A 172 -9.69 -14.88 -15.14
CA TYR A 172 -10.47 -13.73 -15.57
C TYR A 172 -9.58 -12.59 -16.04
N CYS A 173 -10.11 -11.76 -16.93
CA CYS A 173 -9.56 -10.46 -17.27
C CYS A 173 -10.61 -9.36 -17.04
N LYS A 174 -10.18 -8.11 -17.01
CA LYS A 174 -11.10 -6.96 -16.92
C LYS A 174 -11.74 -6.74 -18.29
N ASP A 175 -13.03 -6.50 -18.31
CA ASP A 175 -13.72 -6.12 -19.53
C ASP A 175 -13.23 -4.72 -20.00
N PRO A 176 -12.65 -4.61 -21.20
CA PRO A 176 -12.20 -3.34 -21.74
C PRO A 176 -13.36 -2.36 -22.03
N ASN A 177 -14.58 -2.89 -22.26
CA ASN A 177 -15.76 -2.11 -22.62
C ASN A 177 -16.62 -1.73 -21.41
N ALA A 178 -16.49 -2.46 -20.28
CA ALA A 178 -17.31 -2.24 -19.10
C ALA A 178 -16.44 -2.17 -17.83
N LYS A 179 -16.19 -0.94 -17.37
CA LYS A 179 -15.33 -0.70 -16.19
C LYS A 179 -15.87 -1.40 -14.94
N GLY A 180 -15.03 -2.23 -14.33
CA GLY A 180 -15.38 -2.98 -13.12
C GLY A 180 -16.08 -4.31 -13.39
N LYS A 181 -16.25 -4.72 -14.63
CA LYS A 181 -16.72 -6.06 -15.01
C LYS A 181 -15.55 -7.00 -15.27
N LEU A 182 -15.80 -8.28 -15.02
CA LEU A 182 -14.87 -9.37 -15.32
C LEU A 182 -15.42 -10.22 -16.47
N ILE A 183 -14.54 -10.63 -17.36
CA ILE A 183 -14.82 -11.59 -18.43
C ILE A 183 -13.86 -12.77 -18.30
N ILE A 184 -14.27 -13.93 -18.80
CA ILE A 184 -13.45 -15.14 -18.74
C ILE A 184 -12.23 -14.98 -19.67
N ASP A 185 -11.05 -15.29 -19.12
CA ASP A 185 -9.82 -15.50 -19.87
C ASP A 185 -9.74 -16.99 -20.21
N SER A 186 -10.00 -17.37 -21.45
CA SER A 186 -10.20 -18.76 -21.87
C SER A 186 -9.03 -19.66 -21.53
N GLU A 187 -7.80 -19.20 -21.76
CA GLU A 187 -6.57 -19.96 -21.49
C GLU A 187 -6.38 -20.21 -19.98
N ALA A 188 -6.43 -19.15 -19.19
CA ALA A 188 -6.27 -19.25 -17.76
C ALA A 188 -7.46 -19.96 -17.08
N ALA A 189 -8.68 -19.82 -17.61
CA ALA A 189 -9.87 -20.50 -17.11
C ALA A 189 -9.82 -22.01 -17.27
N GLU A 190 -9.21 -22.52 -18.36
CA GLU A 190 -9.02 -23.95 -18.54
C GLU A 190 -8.14 -24.57 -17.45
N VAL A 191 -7.07 -23.87 -17.07
CA VAL A 191 -6.23 -24.29 -15.95
C VAL A 191 -7.01 -24.28 -14.63
N VAL A 192 -7.87 -23.29 -14.41
CA VAL A 192 -8.75 -23.24 -13.21
C VAL A 192 -9.69 -24.44 -13.19
N ARG A 193 -10.38 -24.75 -14.30
CA ARG A 193 -11.27 -25.94 -14.40
C ARG A 193 -10.50 -27.22 -14.08
N ARG A 194 -9.30 -27.36 -14.61
CA ARG A 194 -8.43 -28.49 -14.35
C ARG A 194 -8.03 -28.63 -12.88
N ILE A 195 -7.70 -27.51 -12.20
CA ILE A 195 -7.39 -27.50 -10.76
C ILE A 195 -8.59 -28.02 -9.96
N PHE A 196 -9.81 -27.56 -10.25
CA PHE A 196 -11.03 -28.04 -9.59
C PHE A 196 -11.32 -29.50 -9.89
N SER A 197 -11.14 -29.98 -11.13
CA SER A 197 -11.28 -31.38 -11.49
C SER A 197 -10.29 -32.29 -10.73
N MET A 198 -9.04 -31.89 -10.60
CA MET A 198 -8.05 -32.60 -9.80
C MET A 198 -8.43 -32.63 -8.32
N ALA A 199 -8.97 -31.53 -7.80
CA ALA A 199 -9.44 -31.47 -6.41
C ALA A 199 -10.63 -32.40 -6.16
N LEU A 200 -11.61 -32.46 -7.08
CA LEU A 200 -12.72 -33.43 -7.06
C LEU A 200 -12.24 -34.88 -7.08
N SER A 201 -11.18 -35.17 -7.85
CA SER A 201 -10.56 -36.51 -7.87
C SER A 201 -9.77 -36.83 -6.59
N GLY A 202 -9.86 -35.98 -5.58
CA GLY A 202 -9.22 -36.22 -4.30
C GLY A 202 -7.74 -35.82 -4.24
N ILE A 203 -7.19 -35.11 -5.23
CA ILE A 203 -5.79 -34.66 -5.23
C ILE A 203 -5.67 -33.41 -4.34
N GLY A 204 -4.68 -33.42 -3.42
CA GLY A 204 -4.44 -32.28 -2.51
C GLY A 204 -3.73 -31.10 -3.19
N ALA A 205 -3.91 -29.87 -2.67
CA ALA A 205 -3.35 -28.65 -3.25
C ALA A 205 -1.82 -28.70 -3.48
N HIS A 206 -1.07 -29.35 -2.60
CA HIS A 206 0.37 -29.52 -2.75
C HIS A 206 0.72 -30.39 -3.99
N LYS A 207 0.01 -31.51 -4.17
CA LYS A 207 0.23 -32.41 -5.32
C LYS A 207 -0.24 -31.74 -6.63
N ILE A 208 -1.35 -30.98 -6.61
CA ILE A 208 -1.82 -30.19 -7.74
C ILE A 208 -0.75 -29.18 -8.17
N ALA A 209 -0.21 -28.41 -7.24
CA ALA A 209 0.83 -27.42 -7.53
C ALA A 209 2.07 -28.09 -8.16
N ARG A 210 2.48 -29.26 -7.66
CA ARG A 210 3.60 -30.02 -8.23
C ARG A 210 3.31 -30.48 -9.64
N ILE A 211 2.15 -31.05 -9.92
CA ILE A 211 1.74 -31.50 -11.27
C ILE A 211 1.81 -30.34 -12.26
N LEU A 212 1.26 -29.17 -11.89
CA LEU A 212 1.27 -27.98 -12.75
C LEU A 212 2.70 -27.48 -13.04
N ASN A 213 3.59 -27.57 -12.05
CA ASN A 213 5.00 -27.19 -12.22
C ASN A 213 5.76 -28.20 -13.10
N ASP A 214 5.55 -29.51 -12.89
CA ASP A 214 6.17 -30.58 -13.68
C ASP A 214 5.78 -30.47 -15.16
N GLU A 215 4.55 -30.06 -15.44
CA GLU A 215 4.02 -29.80 -16.78
C GLU A 215 4.36 -28.40 -17.31
N LYS A 216 5.06 -27.57 -16.55
CA LYS A 216 5.45 -26.19 -16.90
C LYS A 216 4.25 -25.26 -17.22
N VAL A 217 3.10 -25.50 -16.60
CA VAL A 217 1.94 -24.61 -16.71
C VAL A 217 2.28 -23.28 -16.02
N PRO A 218 2.14 -22.12 -16.70
CA PRO A 218 2.48 -20.82 -16.09
C PRO A 218 1.66 -20.55 -14.81
N SER A 219 2.34 -20.18 -13.73
CA SER A 219 1.65 -19.74 -12.51
C SER A 219 0.94 -18.39 -12.74
N PRO A 220 0.02 -17.96 -11.86
CA PRO A 220 -0.64 -16.66 -12.02
C PRO A 220 0.34 -15.48 -12.14
N THR A 221 1.51 -15.56 -11.55
CA THR A 221 2.56 -14.54 -11.67
C THR A 221 3.28 -14.61 -13.00
N ALA A 222 3.73 -15.80 -13.41
CA ALA A 222 4.37 -16.02 -14.70
C ALA A 222 3.45 -15.68 -15.87
N TYR A 223 2.17 -16.05 -15.77
CA TYR A 223 1.15 -15.73 -16.75
C TYR A 223 1.00 -14.21 -16.97
N LYS A 224 0.93 -13.44 -15.89
CA LYS A 224 0.86 -11.97 -15.97
C LYS A 224 2.09 -11.36 -16.65
N GLN A 225 3.29 -11.88 -16.35
CA GLN A 225 4.53 -11.42 -16.97
C GLN A 225 4.54 -11.71 -18.47
N GLN A 226 4.15 -12.92 -18.88
CA GLN A 226 4.06 -13.33 -20.29
C GLN A 226 3.09 -12.44 -21.09
N HIS A 227 2.02 -11.94 -20.44
CA HIS A 227 1.04 -11.05 -21.07
C HIS A 227 1.36 -9.55 -20.89
N GLY A 228 2.59 -9.21 -20.50
CA GLY A 228 3.04 -7.81 -20.39
C GLY A 228 2.35 -6.99 -19.30
N ILE A 229 1.67 -7.66 -18.35
CA ILE A 229 1.06 -6.98 -17.22
C ILE A 229 2.16 -6.61 -16.22
N HIS A 230 2.42 -5.31 -16.05
CA HIS A 230 3.41 -4.82 -15.08
C HIS A 230 2.95 -5.17 -13.66
N TYR A 231 3.42 -6.29 -13.16
CA TYR A 231 3.18 -6.76 -11.80
C TYR A 231 4.50 -6.73 -11.02
N HIS A 232 4.59 -5.83 -10.04
CA HIS A 232 5.75 -5.78 -9.15
C HIS A 232 5.76 -7.00 -8.24
N ILE A 233 6.68 -7.91 -8.51
CA ILE A 233 7.00 -9.01 -7.58
C ILE A 233 7.86 -8.39 -6.49
N ALA A 234 7.45 -8.58 -5.23
CA ALA A 234 8.34 -8.28 -4.11
C ALA A 234 9.64 -9.07 -4.30
N ALA A 235 10.74 -8.38 -4.51
CA ALA A 235 12.00 -8.81 -5.13
C ALA A 235 12.79 -9.93 -4.42
N LYS A 236 12.17 -10.78 -3.60
CA LYS A 236 12.89 -11.75 -2.75
C LYS A 236 12.41 -13.20 -2.82
N ASN A 237 11.44 -13.54 -3.65
CA ASN A 237 11.01 -14.94 -3.75
C ASN A 237 11.47 -15.54 -5.09
N PRO A 238 12.54 -16.36 -5.11
CA PRO A 238 13.03 -17.00 -6.33
C PRO A 238 12.03 -17.96 -6.97
N ASN A 239 11.00 -18.40 -6.21
CA ASN A 239 9.95 -19.31 -6.67
C ASN A 239 8.62 -18.59 -6.97
N ALA A 240 8.63 -17.26 -7.17
CA ALA A 240 7.41 -16.50 -7.44
C ALA A 240 6.69 -16.94 -8.73
N ASP A 241 7.43 -17.47 -9.69
CA ASP A 241 6.95 -17.94 -10.99
C ASP A 241 6.41 -19.37 -10.97
N LEU A 242 6.51 -20.06 -9.84
CA LEU A 242 6.03 -21.42 -9.68
C LEU A 242 4.68 -21.47 -8.96
N TRP A 243 3.91 -22.52 -9.28
CA TRP A 243 2.72 -22.86 -8.52
C TRP A 243 3.08 -23.25 -7.09
N SER A 244 2.37 -22.74 -6.13
CA SER A 244 2.53 -23.07 -4.74
C SER A 244 1.25 -23.65 -4.15
N SER A 245 1.37 -24.49 -3.12
CA SER A 245 0.22 -25.05 -2.40
C SER A 245 -0.73 -23.97 -1.86
N PRO A 246 -0.25 -22.85 -1.26
CA PRO A 246 -1.13 -21.76 -0.82
C PRO A 246 -1.88 -21.11 -1.98
N THR A 247 -1.26 -20.96 -3.17
CA THR A 247 -1.92 -20.39 -4.34
C THR A 247 -3.10 -21.26 -4.78
N VAL A 248 -2.87 -22.57 -4.94
CA VAL A 248 -3.92 -23.52 -5.29
C VAL A 248 -5.02 -23.56 -4.21
N TYR A 249 -4.64 -23.58 -2.93
CA TYR A 249 -5.59 -23.58 -1.83
C TYR A 249 -6.49 -22.32 -1.83
N GLN A 250 -5.90 -21.14 -2.04
CA GLN A 250 -6.66 -19.89 -2.16
C GLN A 250 -7.60 -19.90 -3.36
N MET A 251 -7.21 -20.50 -4.48
CA MET A 251 -8.07 -20.62 -5.67
C MET A 251 -9.27 -21.52 -5.36
N LEU A 252 -9.06 -22.69 -4.77
CA LEU A 252 -10.12 -23.62 -4.42
C LEU A 252 -11.17 -23.04 -3.43
N HIS A 253 -10.80 -22.03 -2.63
CA HIS A 253 -11.71 -21.36 -1.68
C HIS A 253 -12.31 -20.05 -2.20
N ASN A 254 -12.03 -19.68 -3.45
CA ASN A 254 -12.44 -18.37 -3.95
C ASN A 254 -13.77 -18.45 -4.68
N GLN A 255 -14.83 -17.92 -4.07
CA GLN A 255 -16.19 -17.87 -4.64
C GLN A 255 -16.28 -17.05 -5.94
N LEU A 256 -15.25 -16.27 -6.29
CA LEU A 256 -15.22 -15.57 -7.56
C LEU A 256 -15.34 -16.52 -8.76
N TYR A 257 -14.88 -17.76 -8.63
CA TYR A 257 -14.96 -18.75 -9.71
C TYR A 257 -16.38 -19.28 -9.97
N VAL A 258 -17.31 -19.06 -9.05
CA VAL A 258 -18.75 -19.38 -9.26
C VAL A 258 -19.57 -18.16 -9.63
N GLY A 259 -18.93 -17.05 -10.00
CA GLY A 259 -19.59 -15.82 -10.42
C GLY A 259 -19.90 -14.83 -9.29
N ASP A 260 -19.53 -15.13 -8.05
CA ASP A 260 -19.82 -14.28 -6.89
C ASP A 260 -18.67 -13.33 -6.59
N MET A 261 -18.97 -12.05 -6.41
CA MET A 261 -18.00 -11.04 -6.06
C MET A 261 -17.89 -10.90 -4.53
N VAL A 262 -16.79 -11.35 -3.95
CA VAL A 262 -16.53 -11.26 -2.50
C VAL A 262 -15.42 -10.26 -2.24
N GLN A 263 -15.78 -9.11 -1.67
CA GLN A 263 -14.90 -7.99 -1.42
C GLN A 263 -15.03 -7.49 0.03
N GLY A 264 -14.21 -6.47 0.41
CA GLY A 264 -14.29 -5.89 1.75
C GLY A 264 -13.75 -6.82 2.86
N ARG A 265 -12.86 -7.77 2.54
CA ARG A 265 -12.30 -8.72 3.50
C ARG A 265 -11.37 -8.08 4.52
N HIS A 266 -10.86 -6.88 4.23
CA HIS A 266 -9.94 -6.14 5.10
C HIS A 266 -10.15 -4.63 4.93
N LYS A 267 -9.77 -3.86 5.95
CA LYS A 267 -9.77 -2.39 5.92
C LYS A 267 -8.52 -1.82 6.58
N LYS A 268 -8.06 -0.65 6.13
CA LYS A 268 -7.04 0.13 6.85
C LYS A 268 -7.63 0.70 8.12
N VAL A 269 -6.86 0.73 9.20
CA VAL A 269 -7.29 1.29 10.50
C VAL A 269 -7.63 2.77 10.38
N SER A 270 -6.79 3.53 9.70
CA SER A 270 -7.01 4.96 9.42
C SER A 270 -6.33 5.35 8.12
N TYR A 271 -6.56 6.58 7.63
CA TYR A 271 -5.86 7.09 6.46
C TYR A 271 -4.37 7.40 6.74
N LYS A 272 -4.00 7.61 8.01
CA LYS A 272 -2.62 7.82 8.46
C LYS A 272 -1.84 6.52 8.70
N SER A 273 -2.53 5.37 8.78
CA SER A 273 -1.93 4.09 9.13
C SER A 273 -1.88 3.14 7.94
N GLU A 274 -0.76 2.48 7.75
CA GLU A 274 -0.65 1.38 6.78
C GLU A 274 -1.18 0.05 7.32
N LYS A 275 -1.46 -0.01 8.65
CA LYS A 275 -1.96 -1.21 9.30
C LYS A 275 -3.34 -1.58 8.74
N THR A 276 -3.42 -2.81 8.27
CA THR A 276 -4.65 -3.42 7.74
C THR A 276 -5.18 -4.44 8.74
N ILE A 277 -6.48 -4.43 8.99
CA ILE A 277 -7.19 -5.42 9.81
C ILE A 277 -8.10 -6.27 8.94
N TRP A 278 -8.15 -7.57 9.24
CA TRP A 278 -9.07 -8.50 8.60
C TRP A 278 -10.45 -8.38 9.24
N LEU A 279 -11.47 -8.37 8.40
CA LEU A 279 -12.87 -8.34 8.84
C LEU A 279 -13.41 -9.76 8.94
N PRO A 280 -14.30 -10.04 9.92
CA PRO A 280 -15.01 -11.29 9.97
C PRO A 280 -15.91 -11.47 8.73
N GLN A 281 -16.19 -12.72 8.35
CA GLN A 281 -16.98 -13.03 7.15
C GLN A 281 -18.34 -12.35 7.11
N SER A 282 -18.96 -12.13 8.27
CA SER A 282 -20.25 -11.42 8.40
C SER A 282 -20.21 -9.96 7.93
N GLN A 283 -19.03 -9.37 7.81
CA GLN A 283 -18.84 -8.00 7.34
C GLN A 283 -18.33 -7.93 5.90
N TRP A 284 -18.13 -9.06 5.24
CA TRP A 284 -17.72 -9.07 3.85
C TRP A 284 -18.90 -8.66 2.96
N ILE A 285 -18.58 -7.98 1.86
CA ILE A 285 -19.56 -7.62 0.85
C ILE A 285 -19.57 -8.74 -0.19
N VAL A 286 -20.65 -9.49 -0.24
CA VAL A 286 -20.88 -10.59 -1.18
C VAL A 286 -22.01 -10.18 -2.11
N VAL A 287 -21.73 -10.20 -3.42
CA VAL A 287 -22.75 -9.97 -4.46
C VAL A 287 -22.70 -11.15 -5.41
N GLU A 288 -23.81 -11.86 -5.50
CA GLU A 288 -23.90 -13.09 -6.29
C GLU A 288 -24.12 -12.79 -7.78
N ASN A 289 -23.65 -13.70 -8.63
CA ASN A 289 -23.88 -13.71 -10.09
C ASN A 289 -23.49 -12.40 -10.80
N THR A 290 -22.35 -11.82 -10.43
CA THR A 290 -21.89 -10.55 -11.02
C THR A 290 -21.18 -10.71 -12.37
N HIS A 291 -20.71 -11.92 -12.66
CA HIS A 291 -19.95 -12.27 -13.88
C HIS A 291 -20.12 -13.76 -14.20
N GLU A 292 -19.72 -14.16 -15.40
CA GLU A 292 -19.80 -15.54 -15.86
C GLU A 292 -18.93 -16.46 -14.97
N ALA A 293 -19.51 -17.58 -14.53
CA ALA A 293 -18.83 -18.56 -13.69
C ALA A 293 -17.90 -19.46 -14.53
N ILE A 294 -16.67 -19.69 -14.03
CA ILE A 294 -15.76 -20.68 -14.60
C ILE A 294 -16.10 -22.09 -14.10
N ILE A 295 -16.57 -22.20 -12.87
CA ILE A 295 -16.93 -23.44 -12.17
C ILE A 295 -18.38 -23.36 -11.74
N ASP A 296 -19.14 -24.42 -11.95
CA ASP A 296 -20.50 -24.50 -11.45
C ASP A 296 -20.56 -24.58 -9.91
N ARG A 297 -21.63 -24.10 -9.32
CA ARG A 297 -21.78 -23.99 -7.86
C ARG A 297 -21.75 -25.36 -7.17
N GLY A 298 -22.33 -26.40 -7.79
CA GLY A 298 -22.31 -27.76 -7.22
C GLY A 298 -20.92 -28.35 -7.12
N THR A 299 -20.11 -28.19 -8.16
CA THR A 299 -18.70 -28.57 -8.18
C THR A 299 -17.91 -27.83 -7.08
N PHE A 300 -18.12 -26.52 -6.95
CA PHE A 300 -17.45 -25.72 -5.94
C PHE A 300 -17.81 -26.20 -4.51
N GLU A 301 -19.10 -26.37 -4.22
CA GLU A 301 -19.59 -26.83 -2.91
C GLU A 301 -19.05 -28.21 -2.54
N THR A 302 -19.02 -29.13 -3.52
CA THR A 302 -18.43 -30.46 -3.32
C THR A 302 -16.96 -30.37 -2.93
N VAL A 303 -16.20 -29.54 -3.63
CA VAL A 303 -14.77 -29.31 -3.27
C VAL A 303 -14.65 -28.71 -1.87
N GLN A 304 -15.53 -27.74 -1.49
CA GLN A 304 -15.51 -27.18 -0.12
C GLN A 304 -15.78 -28.25 0.95
N MET A 305 -16.74 -29.16 0.71
CA MET A 305 -17.01 -30.26 1.65
C MET A 305 -15.78 -31.19 1.80
N MET A 306 -15.17 -31.58 0.69
CA MET A 306 -13.96 -32.41 0.72
C MET A 306 -12.79 -31.75 1.44
N LEU A 307 -12.60 -30.44 1.27
CA LEU A 307 -11.55 -29.68 1.95
C LEU A 307 -11.80 -29.57 3.47
N LYS A 308 -13.08 -29.39 3.88
CA LYS A 308 -13.47 -29.38 5.31
C LYS A 308 -13.26 -30.74 5.97
N GLU A 309 -13.58 -31.82 5.30
CA GLU A 309 -13.37 -33.19 5.83
C GLU A 309 -11.88 -33.47 6.05
N ARG A 310 -11.02 -33.08 5.10
CA ARG A 310 -9.55 -33.21 5.26
C ARG A 310 -9.01 -32.41 6.43
N THR A 311 -9.55 -31.23 6.70
CA THR A 311 -9.14 -30.41 7.84
C THR A 311 -9.58 -31.02 9.16
N ARG A 312 -10.72 -31.74 9.19
CA ARG A 312 -11.18 -32.49 10.38
C ARG A 312 -10.38 -33.73 10.66
N SER A 313 -9.88 -34.41 9.62
CA SER A 313 -9.03 -35.61 9.78
C SER A 313 -7.60 -35.29 10.24
N GLY A 314 -7.14 -34.04 10.08
CA GLY A 314 -5.99 -33.49 10.81
C GLY A 314 -6.41 -33.24 12.27
N GLY A 315 -6.92 -34.26 12.93
CA GLY A 315 -7.46 -34.18 14.28
C GLY A 315 -6.49 -33.50 15.23
N LYS A 316 -7.05 -32.85 16.24
CA LYS A 316 -6.35 -32.57 17.50
C LYS A 316 -5.58 -33.85 17.82
N GLY A 317 -4.31 -33.93 17.38
CA GLY A 317 -3.48 -35.09 17.62
C GLY A 317 -3.63 -35.36 19.10
N THR A 318 -4.05 -36.55 19.46
CA THR A 318 -4.07 -36.95 20.85
C THR A 318 -2.66 -36.67 21.34
N ILE A 319 -2.56 -35.61 22.17
CA ILE A 319 -1.26 -35.21 22.71
C ILE A 319 -0.73 -36.49 23.37
N HIS A 320 0.34 -37.06 22.76
CA HIS A 320 0.91 -38.26 23.30
C HIS A 320 1.19 -38.05 24.79
N PRO A 321 0.84 -39.01 25.69
CA PRO A 321 0.96 -38.82 27.14
C PRO A 321 2.36 -38.40 27.59
N LEU A 322 3.39 -38.68 26.77
CA LEU A 322 4.79 -38.31 26.99
C LEU A 322 5.23 -37.02 26.25
N ALA A 323 4.36 -36.37 25.51
CA ALA A 323 4.69 -35.12 24.83
C ALA A 323 5.15 -34.06 25.85
N LYS A 324 6.30 -33.43 25.62
CA LYS A 324 6.93 -32.46 26.53
C LYS A 324 7.32 -33.05 27.92
N LYS A 325 7.30 -34.35 28.09
CA LYS A 325 7.74 -35.02 29.35
C LYS A 325 9.04 -35.77 29.20
N VAL A 326 9.45 -36.05 27.98
CA VAL A 326 10.71 -36.74 27.69
C VAL A 326 11.71 -35.75 27.14
N VAL A 327 12.84 -35.64 27.76
CA VAL A 327 13.96 -34.78 27.34
C VAL A 327 15.17 -35.64 26.98
N CYS A 328 15.94 -35.21 26.02
CA CYS A 328 17.19 -35.85 25.67
C CYS A 328 18.20 -35.69 26.82
N GLY A 329 18.75 -36.77 27.31
CA GLY A 329 19.74 -36.77 28.41
C GLY A 329 21.06 -36.09 28.05
N CYS A 330 21.35 -35.90 26.76
CA CYS A 330 22.60 -35.27 26.29
C CYS A 330 22.47 -33.75 26.08
N CYS A 331 21.34 -33.28 25.53
CA CYS A 331 21.17 -31.84 25.13
C CYS A 331 19.99 -31.14 25.81
N GLY A 332 19.18 -31.85 26.61
CA GLY A 332 18.04 -31.26 27.32
C GLY A 332 16.85 -30.88 26.44
N SER A 333 16.91 -31.10 25.12
CA SER A 333 15.80 -30.81 24.21
C SER A 333 14.66 -31.80 24.40
N TYR A 334 13.39 -31.30 24.24
CA TYR A 334 12.23 -32.21 24.24
C TYR A 334 12.30 -33.14 23.04
N MET A 335 11.97 -34.41 23.27
CA MET A 335 11.89 -35.41 22.21
C MET A 335 10.51 -35.35 21.54
N GLU A 336 10.51 -35.36 20.21
CA GLU A 336 9.28 -35.41 19.40
C GLU A 336 9.05 -36.85 18.90
N GLN A 337 7.78 -37.27 18.90
CA GLN A 337 7.41 -38.55 18.33
C GLN A 337 7.38 -38.43 16.81
N THR A 338 8.30 -39.04 16.10
CA THR A 338 8.21 -39.22 14.65
C THR A 338 7.31 -40.44 14.39
N GLY A 339 6.08 -40.19 13.89
CA GLY A 339 5.19 -41.23 13.45
C GLY A 339 5.79 -42.04 12.30
N ARG A 340 5.65 -43.36 12.38
CA ARG A 340 5.75 -44.24 11.19
C ARG A 340 4.42 -44.26 10.47
#